data_4ffa5559df2056e28958c55f2b87f93d
#
_entry.id   4ffa5559df2056e28958c55f2b87f93d
#
_cell.length_a   1.000
_cell.length_b   1.000
_cell.length_c   1.000
_cell.angle_alpha   90.00
_cell.angle_beta   90.00
_cell.angle_gamma   90.00
#
_symmetry.space_group_name_H-M   'P 1'
#
loop_
_entity.id
_entity.type
_entity.pdbx_description
1 polymer ?
#
loop_
_entity_poly.entity_id
_entity_poly.type
_entity_poly.pdbx_seq_one_letter_code
_entity_poly.pdbx_strand_id
1 'polypeptide(L)'
;MQTLRVAALTAPEFHEPYSRRTYIMWLTLAFTSAALLGFYDVAKKKSLTGNAVLPVLLLNTLFSSLVFLPALLSAECGLGWFEGTVLEASPGTLHAHGLVALKSVIVLTSWIFGYFGMKHLPITIVGPINATRPVMVLVGAMLVFGERLNACQWTGVLLALVSLFMLSRSSRREGVDFAHNVWILCIALAAVTGAVSGLYDKYIMARLDPVFVQSWYNLYQFFMMAVLTAAVWWPQR
;
A
#
# COMPACT_ATOMS: atom_id res chain seq x y z
N MET A 1 -34.87 -16.82 18.00
CA MET A 1 -33.62 -16.91 18.79
C MET A 1 -32.71 -17.89 18.08
N GLN A 2 -32.00 -17.44 17.05
CA GLN A 2 -30.92 -18.21 16.39
C GLN A 2 -29.65 -17.41 16.61
N THR A 3 -28.81 -17.95 17.46
CA THR A 3 -27.49 -17.46 17.85
C THR A 3 -26.60 -17.36 16.62
N LEU A 4 -26.14 -16.16 16.31
CA LEU A 4 -25.02 -15.87 15.46
C LEU A 4 -23.76 -16.61 15.99
N ARG A 5 -23.53 -17.83 15.50
CA ARG A 5 -22.22 -18.44 15.57
C ARG A 5 -21.34 -17.67 14.59
N VAL A 6 -20.63 -16.68 15.11
CA VAL A 6 -19.41 -16.18 14.47
C VAL A 6 -18.48 -17.40 14.39
N ALA A 7 -18.38 -17.99 13.22
CA ALA A 7 -17.36 -18.98 12.94
C ALA A 7 -16.03 -18.29 13.20
N ALA A 8 -15.41 -18.67 14.32
CA ALA A 8 -14.01 -18.37 14.56
C ALA A 8 -13.26 -18.90 13.33
N LEU A 9 -12.78 -18.02 12.48
CA LEU A 9 -11.77 -18.33 11.50
C LEU A 9 -10.53 -18.75 12.31
N THR A 10 -10.48 -20.03 12.63
CA THR A 10 -9.24 -20.66 13.07
C THR A 10 -8.25 -20.37 11.96
N ALA A 11 -7.27 -19.54 12.28
CA ALA A 11 -6.10 -19.40 11.44
C ALA A 11 -5.65 -20.83 11.11
N PRO A 12 -5.36 -21.16 9.84
CA PRO A 12 -4.82 -22.47 9.53
C PRO A 12 -3.61 -22.66 10.44
N GLU A 13 -3.63 -23.71 11.25
CA GLU A 13 -2.46 -24.13 12.02
C GLU A 13 -1.32 -24.33 11.04
N PHE A 14 -0.39 -23.39 11.04
CA PHE A 14 0.87 -23.48 10.31
C PHE A 14 1.74 -24.56 10.98
N HIS A 15 1.30 -25.81 10.89
CA HIS A 15 2.04 -27.01 11.27
C HIS A 15 2.39 -27.84 10.03
N GLU A 16 2.92 -27.19 8.99
CA GLU A 16 3.84 -27.86 8.09
C GLU A 16 5.22 -27.22 8.24
N PRO A 17 6.31 -28.01 8.39
CA PRO A 17 7.66 -27.46 8.42
C PRO A 17 7.91 -26.85 7.05
N TYR A 18 7.76 -25.54 6.93
CA TYR A 18 8.11 -24.77 5.75
C TYR A 18 9.52 -25.20 5.31
N SER A 19 9.62 -25.80 4.15
CA SER A 19 10.90 -26.25 3.60
C SER A 19 11.89 -25.08 3.69
N ARG A 20 13.13 -25.35 4.12
CA ARG A 20 14.22 -24.37 4.19
C ARG A 20 14.33 -23.54 2.88
N ARG A 21 14.02 -24.15 1.76
CA ARG A 21 13.96 -23.53 0.44
C ARG A 21 12.87 -22.44 0.34
N THR A 22 11.71 -22.68 0.92
CA THR A 22 10.59 -21.71 0.93
C THR A 22 10.92 -20.50 1.81
N TYR A 23 11.59 -20.70 2.96
CA TYR A 23 12.06 -19.59 3.81
C TYR A 23 13.08 -18.70 3.08
N ILE A 24 14.07 -19.32 2.41
CA ILE A 24 15.09 -18.56 1.66
C ILE A 24 14.44 -17.77 0.53
N MET A 25 13.54 -18.39 -0.21
CA MET A 25 12.83 -17.74 -1.32
C MET A 25 11.97 -16.57 -0.81
N TRP A 26 11.26 -16.73 0.28
CA TRP A 26 10.45 -15.67 0.87
C TRP A 26 11.30 -14.50 1.35
N LEU A 27 12.41 -14.79 2.00
CA LEU A 27 13.35 -13.79 2.51
C LEU A 27 14.00 -13.01 1.37
N THR A 28 14.47 -13.69 0.31
CA THR A 28 15.05 -13.04 -0.87
C THR A 28 14.05 -12.14 -1.58
N LEU A 29 12.80 -12.58 -1.73
CA LEU A 29 11.73 -11.75 -2.30
C LEU A 29 11.43 -10.52 -1.44
N ALA A 30 11.40 -10.66 -0.12
CA ALA A 30 11.17 -9.55 0.80
C ALA A 30 12.29 -8.50 0.72
N PHE A 31 13.57 -8.91 0.73
CA PHE A 31 14.69 -7.98 0.58
C PHE A 31 14.74 -7.31 -0.79
N THR A 32 14.47 -8.06 -1.86
CA THR A 32 14.39 -7.50 -3.22
C THR A 32 13.29 -6.47 -3.32
N SER A 33 12.10 -6.77 -2.80
CA SER A 33 10.97 -5.83 -2.76
C SER A 33 11.31 -4.57 -1.96
N ALA A 34 11.96 -4.70 -0.80
CA ALA A 34 12.37 -3.56 0.01
C ALA A 34 13.40 -2.68 -0.73
N ALA A 35 14.37 -3.27 -1.42
CA ALA A 35 15.34 -2.53 -2.22
C ALA A 35 14.66 -1.78 -3.38
N LEU A 36 13.77 -2.45 -4.13
CA LEU A 36 13.01 -1.83 -5.21
C LEU A 36 12.13 -0.68 -4.72
N LEU A 37 11.52 -0.83 -3.54
CA LEU A 37 10.73 0.23 -2.92
C LEU A 37 11.59 1.45 -2.57
N GLY A 38 12.81 1.25 -2.09
CA GLY A 38 13.76 2.34 -1.85
C GLY A 38 14.13 3.10 -3.13
N PHE A 39 14.43 2.40 -4.23
CA PHE A 39 14.64 3.03 -5.54
C PHE A 39 13.41 3.77 -6.04
N TYR A 40 12.23 3.18 -5.88
CA TYR A 40 10.97 3.83 -6.23
C TYR A 40 10.77 5.15 -5.48
N ASP A 41 11.02 5.19 -4.17
CA ASP A 41 10.86 6.42 -3.37
C ASP A 41 11.84 7.51 -3.80
N VAL A 42 13.08 7.17 -4.15
CA VAL A 42 14.06 8.13 -4.69
C VAL A 42 13.63 8.65 -6.06
N ALA A 43 13.21 7.77 -6.97
CA ALA A 43 12.71 8.14 -8.29
C ALA A 43 11.46 9.04 -8.19
N LYS A 44 10.54 8.69 -7.31
CA LYS A 44 9.34 9.46 -6.98
C LYS A 44 9.70 10.86 -6.47
N LYS A 45 10.64 10.98 -5.53
CA LYS A 45 11.11 12.27 -5.04
C LYS A 45 11.71 13.11 -6.18
N LYS A 46 12.54 12.50 -7.02
CA LYS A 46 13.15 13.18 -8.18
C LYS A 46 12.11 13.64 -9.20
N SER A 47 11.10 12.83 -9.48
CA SER A 47 10.01 13.18 -10.42
C SER A 47 9.15 14.35 -9.95
N LEU A 48 9.05 14.57 -8.64
CA LEU A 48 8.33 15.69 -8.04
C LEU A 48 9.12 17.00 -8.04
N THR A 49 10.43 16.95 -8.28
CA THR A 49 11.29 18.14 -8.32
C THR A 49 10.97 18.96 -9.57
N GLY A 50 10.50 20.18 -9.38
CA GLY A 50 10.10 21.08 -10.49
C GLY A 50 8.78 20.74 -11.17
N ASN A 51 8.13 19.63 -10.83
CA ASN A 51 6.89 19.19 -11.46
C ASN A 51 5.68 19.34 -10.52
N ALA A 52 4.48 19.46 -11.15
CA ALA A 52 3.23 19.45 -10.41
C ALA A 52 2.89 18.03 -9.91
N VAL A 53 2.33 17.94 -8.69
CA VAL A 53 2.05 16.66 -8.04
C VAL A 53 1.01 15.84 -8.81
N LEU A 54 -0.10 16.45 -9.21
CA LEU A 54 -1.22 15.72 -9.83
C LEU A 54 -0.85 15.07 -11.17
N PRO A 55 -0.16 15.74 -12.13
CA PRO A 55 0.28 15.08 -13.35
C PRO A 55 1.29 13.94 -13.11
N VAL A 56 2.21 14.10 -12.16
CA VAL A 56 3.17 13.03 -11.82
C VAL A 56 2.44 11.81 -11.27
N LEU A 57 1.46 12.03 -10.39
CA LEU A 57 0.65 10.95 -9.84
C LEU A 57 -0.25 10.30 -10.90
N LEU A 58 -0.82 11.10 -11.82
CA LEU A 58 -1.58 10.59 -12.96
C LEU A 58 -0.74 9.67 -13.86
N LEU A 59 0.48 10.08 -14.21
CA LEU A 59 1.38 9.24 -15.00
C LEU A 59 1.75 7.96 -14.26
N ASN A 60 2.00 8.02 -12.96
CA ASN A 60 2.29 6.84 -12.16
C ASN A 60 1.12 5.85 -12.16
N THR A 61 -0.11 6.33 -11.99
CA THR A 61 -1.31 5.46 -12.03
C THR A 61 -1.58 4.93 -13.43
N LEU A 62 -1.31 5.71 -14.50
CA LEU A 62 -1.41 5.26 -15.89
C LEU A 62 -0.47 4.10 -16.16
N PHE A 63 0.82 4.22 -15.84
CA PHE A 63 1.78 3.15 -16.05
C PHE A 63 1.45 1.89 -15.24
N SER A 64 1.01 2.05 -13.99
CA SER A 64 0.55 0.93 -13.17
C SER A 64 -0.66 0.22 -13.80
N SER A 65 -1.62 0.97 -14.35
CA SER A 65 -2.78 0.40 -15.05
C SER A 65 -2.37 -0.36 -16.31
N LEU A 66 -1.44 0.19 -17.10
CA LEU A 66 -0.97 -0.45 -18.33
C LEU A 66 -0.28 -1.79 -18.08
N VAL A 67 0.43 -1.93 -16.95
CA VAL A 67 1.09 -3.20 -16.57
C VAL A 67 0.05 -4.29 -16.29
N PHE A 68 -1.07 -3.96 -15.65
CA PHE A 68 -2.11 -4.93 -15.29
C PHE A 68 -3.23 -5.06 -16.35
N LEU A 69 -3.25 -4.18 -17.35
CA LEU A 69 -4.26 -4.19 -18.41
C LEU A 69 -4.33 -5.52 -19.19
N PRO A 70 -3.21 -6.19 -19.55
CA PRO A 70 -3.28 -7.47 -20.24
C PRO A 70 -3.97 -8.57 -19.43
N ALA A 71 -3.71 -8.63 -18.10
CA ALA A 71 -4.36 -9.59 -17.21
C ALA A 71 -5.86 -9.34 -17.12
N LEU A 72 -6.26 -8.06 -17.02
CA LEU A 72 -7.64 -7.63 -16.98
C LEU A 72 -8.38 -7.95 -18.30
N LEU A 73 -7.78 -7.64 -19.46
CA LEU A 73 -8.37 -7.94 -20.77
C LEU A 73 -8.50 -9.45 -20.99
N SER A 74 -7.52 -10.24 -20.56
CA SER A 74 -7.58 -11.70 -20.62
C SER A 74 -8.77 -12.25 -19.84
N ALA A 75 -9.02 -11.72 -18.62
CA ALA A 75 -10.12 -12.16 -17.77
C ALA A 75 -11.49 -11.73 -18.30
N GLU A 76 -11.66 -10.44 -18.65
CA GLU A 76 -12.96 -9.89 -19.05
C GLU A 76 -13.38 -10.28 -20.47
N CYS A 77 -12.41 -10.42 -21.40
CA CYS A 77 -12.69 -10.83 -22.77
C CYS A 77 -12.61 -12.34 -22.99
N GLY A 78 -12.31 -13.12 -21.95
CA GLY A 78 -12.19 -14.59 -22.07
C GLY A 78 -11.08 -15.05 -23.01
N LEU A 79 -9.97 -14.26 -23.10
CA LEU A 79 -8.88 -14.56 -24.05
C LEU A 79 -7.97 -15.70 -23.60
N GLY A 80 -8.04 -16.09 -22.32
CA GLY A 80 -7.29 -17.21 -21.77
C GLY A 80 -5.76 -17.07 -21.77
N TRP A 81 -5.22 -15.85 -22.00
CA TRP A 81 -3.76 -15.65 -22.12
C TRP A 81 -2.99 -16.02 -20.86
N PHE A 82 -3.61 -15.95 -19.71
CA PHE A 82 -2.97 -16.20 -18.40
C PHE A 82 -3.59 -17.37 -17.66
N GLU A 83 -4.43 -18.22 -18.33
CA GLU A 83 -4.98 -19.43 -17.72
C GLU A 83 -3.89 -20.35 -17.18
N GLY A 84 -4.05 -20.82 -15.96
CA GLY A 84 -3.08 -21.67 -15.27
C GLY A 84 -1.81 -20.95 -14.82
N THR A 85 -1.74 -19.63 -14.95
CA THR A 85 -0.60 -18.82 -14.45
C THR A 85 -0.96 -18.04 -13.19
N VAL A 86 0.07 -17.49 -12.53
CA VAL A 86 -0.10 -16.64 -11.33
C VAL A 86 -0.84 -15.33 -11.64
N LEU A 87 -0.97 -14.97 -12.92
CA LEU A 87 -1.63 -13.74 -13.38
C LEU A 87 -3.07 -13.99 -13.87
N GLU A 88 -3.60 -15.18 -13.66
CA GLU A 88 -4.99 -15.48 -13.92
C GLU A 88 -5.89 -14.69 -12.96
N ALA A 89 -6.78 -13.87 -13.50
CA ALA A 89 -7.75 -13.10 -12.73
C ALA A 89 -9.13 -13.72 -12.83
N SER A 90 -9.79 -13.92 -11.70
CA SER A 90 -11.18 -14.39 -11.68
C SER A 90 -12.14 -13.25 -12.02
N PRO A 91 -13.26 -13.51 -12.72
CA PRO A 91 -14.28 -12.49 -12.94
C PRO A 91 -14.89 -12.03 -11.62
N GLY A 92 -15.11 -10.72 -11.48
CA GLY A 92 -15.60 -10.11 -10.25
C GLY A 92 -17.11 -9.93 -10.22
N THR A 93 -17.71 -10.01 -9.03
CA THR A 93 -19.09 -9.60 -8.80
C THR A 93 -19.19 -8.08 -8.60
N LEU A 94 -20.37 -7.48 -8.79
CA LEU A 94 -20.60 -6.06 -8.52
C LEU A 94 -20.20 -5.66 -7.09
N HIS A 95 -20.42 -6.53 -6.11
CA HIS A 95 -19.97 -6.33 -4.74
C HIS A 95 -18.44 -6.31 -4.62
N ALA A 96 -17.74 -7.20 -5.33
CA ALA A 96 -16.27 -7.21 -5.36
C ALA A 96 -15.72 -5.89 -5.95
N HIS A 97 -16.31 -5.42 -7.06
CA HIS A 97 -15.95 -4.12 -7.64
C HIS A 97 -16.16 -2.96 -6.66
N GLY A 98 -17.26 -2.97 -5.88
CA GLY A 98 -17.50 -1.97 -4.83
C GLY A 98 -16.41 -1.96 -3.74
N LEU A 99 -15.97 -3.14 -3.30
CA LEU A 99 -14.87 -3.25 -2.33
C LEU A 99 -13.55 -2.74 -2.91
N VAL A 100 -13.22 -3.07 -4.15
CA VAL A 100 -12.00 -2.59 -4.83
C VAL A 100 -12.05 -1.09 -5.10
N ALA A 101 -13.21 -0.54 -5.46
CA ALA A 101 -13.39 0.90 -5.62
C ALA A 101 -13.15 1.64 -4.30
N LEU A 102 -13.68 1.15 -3.17
CA LEU A 102 -13.42 1.71 -1.85
C LEU A 102 -11.92 1.65 -1.49
N LYS A 103 -11.25 0.51 -1.75
CA LYS A 103 -9.79 0.40 -1.63
C LYS A 103 -9.09 1.52 -2.41
N SER A 104 -9.49 1.72 -3.66
CA SER A 104 -8.86 2.70 -4.55
C SER A 104 -8.98 4.12 -4.01
N VAL A 105 -10.13 4.49 -3.42
CA VAL A 105 -10.33 5.79 -2.76
C VAL A 105 -9.40 5.95 -1.56
N ILE A 106 -9.33 4.94 -0.68
CA ILE A 106 -8.49 4.99 0.53
C ILE A 106 -7.01 5.15 0.15
N VAL A 107 -6.53 4.33 -0.79
CA VAL A 107 -5.14 4.38 -1.24
C VAL A 107 -4.83 5.70 -1.94
N LEU A 108 -5.72 6.18 -2.83
CA LEU A 108 -5.53 7.42 -3.55
C LEU A 108 -5.42 8.62 -2.58
N THR A 109 -6.26 8.65 -1.56
CA THR A 109 -6.18 9.66 -0.49
C THR A 109 -4.80 9.64 0.18
N SER A 110 -4.31 8.45 0.55
CA SER A 110 -2.97 8.29 1.12
C SER A 110 -1.87 8.77 0.16
N TRP A 111 -1.99 8.46 -1.13
CA TRP A 111 -1.00 8.85 -2.12
C TRP A 111 -1.00 10.36 -2.37
N ILE A 112 -2.14 11.00 -2.46
CA ILE A 112 -2.23 12.45 -2.62
C ILE A 112 -1.50 13.14 -1.46
N PHE A 113 -1.84 12.83 -0.21
CA PHE A 113 -1.15 13.38 0.95
C PHE A 113 0.35 13.08 0.94
N GLY A 114 0.72 11.83 0.61
CA GLY A 114 2.11 11.40 0.54
C GLY A 114 2.93 12.12 -0.52
N TYR A 115 2.38 12.33 -1.71
CA TYR A 115 3.06 13.03 -2.80
C TYR A 115 3.22 14.52 -2.52
N PHE A 116 2.19 15.19 -1.97
CA PHE A 116 2.30 16.58 -1.56
C PHE A 116 3.33 16.77 -0.44
N GLY A 117 3.30 15.94 0.59
CA GLY A 117 4.29 15.98 1.66
C GLY A 117 5.70 15.69 1.16
N MET A 118 5.88 14.67 0.30
CA MET A 118 7.18 14.34 -0.27
C MET A 118 7.74 15.44 -1.19
N LYS A 119 6.87 16.21 -1.86
CA LYS A 119 7.31 17.35 -2.67
C LYS A 119 8.01 18.42 -1.83
N HIS A 120 7.47 18.72 -0.63
CA HIS A 120 7.88 19.86 0.18
C HIS A 120 8.86 19.50 1.32
N LEU A 121 8.96 18.23 1.68
CA LEU A 121 9.86 17.76 2.75
C LEU A 121 11.05 16.99 2.20
N PRO A 122 12.21 17.04 2.87
CA PRO A 122 13.33 16.18 2.53
C PRO A 122 12.98 14.71 2.79
N ILE A 123 13.59 13.81 2.02
CA ILE A 123 13.33 12.37 2.10
C ILE A 123 13.73 11.78 3.47
N THR A 124 14.69 12.39 4.12
CA THR A 124 15.17 12.07 5.47
C THR A 124 14.12 12.26 6.55
N ILE A 125 13.12 13.12 6.32
CA ILE A 125 11.96 13.31 7.21
C ILE A 125 10.80 12.40 6.77
N VAL A 126 10.56 12.32 5.46
CA VAL A 126 9.46 11.51 4.90
C VAL A 126 9.66 10.02 5.19
N GLY A 127 10.89 9.53 5.04
CA GLY A 127 11.24 8.12 5.26
C GLY A 127 10.85 7.59 6.64
N PRO A 128 11.33 8.20 7.74
CA PRO A 128 10.97 7.80 9.11
C PRO A 128 9.47 7.80 9.38
N ILE A 129 8.74 8.82 8.90
CA ILE A 129 7.29 8.89 9.10
C ILE A 129 6.58 7.76 8.33
N ASN A 130 6.95 7.51 7.08
CA ASN A 130 6.41 6.40 6.31
C ASN A 130 6.75 5.03 6.92
N ALA A 131 7.92 4.89 7.51
CA ALA A 131 8.36 3.66 8.17
C ALA A 131 7.56 3.34 9.46
N THR A 132 6.71 4.25 9.96
CA THR A 132 5.75 3.96 11.03
C THR A 132 4.55 3.16 10.55
N ARG A 133 4.25 3.13 9.23
CA ARG A 133 3.08 2.42 8.67
C ARG A 133 3.01 0.93 9.05
N PRO A 134 4.08 0.13 8.92
CA PRO A 134 4.02 -1.28 9.30
C PRO A 134 3.67 -1.48 10.77
N VAL A 135 4.14 -0.61 11.65
CA VAL A 135 3.81 -0.66 13.09
C VAL A 135 2.33 -0.36 13.31
N MET A 136 1.80 0.67 12.64
CA MET A 136 0.37 1.01 12.73
C MET A 136 -0.51 -0.11 12.16
N VAL A 137 -0.12 -0.72 11.03
CA VAL A 137 -0.83 -1.88 10.45
C VAL A 137 -0.81 -3.05 11.43
N LEU A 138 0.32 -3.32 12.06
CA LEU A 138 0.45 -4.40 13.04
C LEU A 138 -0.47 -4.19 14.25
N VAL A 139 -0.42 -3.00 14.85
CA VAL A 139 -1.31 -2.64 15.98
C VAL A 139 -2.77 -2.73 15.56
N GLY A 140 -3.10 -2.20 14.37
CA GLY A 140 -4.44 -2.30 13.82
C GLY A 140 -4.88 -3.76 13.59
N ALA A 141 -3.99 -4.63 13.10
CA ALA A 141 -4.27 -6.05 12.91
C ALA A 141 -4.56 -6.78 14.23
N MET A 142 -3.82 -6.45 15.29
CA MET A 142 -4.07 -6.98 16.62
C MET A 142 -5.45 -6.54 17.17
N LEU A 143 -5.82 -5.27 16.94
CA LEU A 143 -7.08 -4.72 17.46
C LEU A 143 -8.30 -5.16 16.64
N VAL A 144 -8.18 -5.18 15.31
CA VAL A 144 -9.32 -5.44 14.40
C VAL A 144 -9.51 -6.94 14.14
N PHE A 145 -8.41 -7.68 13.95
CA PHE A 145 -8.46 -9.11 13.62
C PHE A 145 -8.14 -10.02 14.79
N GLY A 146 -7.81 -9.46 15.98
CA GLY A 146 -7.48 -10.24 17.17
C GLY A 146 -6.19 -11.05 17.06
N GLU A 147 -5.28 -10.63 16.16
CA GLU A 147 -4.01 -11.33 15.97
C GLU A 147 -3.13 -11.27 17.22
N ARG A 148 -2.46 -12.36 17.50
CA ARG A 148 -1.51 -12.45 18.62
C ARG A 148 -0.12 -12.72 18.07
N LEU A 149 0.84 -11.92 18.51
CA LEU A 149 2.24 -12.05 18.16
C LEU A 149 2.91 -13.07 19.08
N ASN A 150 3.76 -13.92 18.51
CA ASN A 150 4.67 -14.75 19.28
C ASN A 150 5.90 -13.95 19.77
N ALA A 151 6.70 -14.52 20.65
CA ALA A 151 7.86 -13.85 21.23
C ALA A 151 8.89 -13.39 20.16
N CYS A 152 9.11 -14.19 19.10
CA CYS A 152 10.02 -13.81 18.02
C CYS A 152 9.49 -12.62 17.19
N GLN A 153 8.17 -12.55 16.96
CA GLN A 153 7.54 -11.43 16.27
C GLN A 153 7.64 -10.14 17.12
N TRP A 154 7.45 -10.25 18.44
CA TRP A 154 7.66 -9.11 19.35
C TRP A 154 9.09 -8.59 19.32
N THR A 155 10.10 -9.46 19.26
CA THR A 155 11.49 -9.00 19.13
C THR A 155 11.72 -8.25 17.81
N GLY A 156 11.12 -8.71 16.70
CA GLY A 156 11.16 -8.02 15.41
C GLY A 156 10.52 -6.63 15.47
N VAL A 157 9.36 -6.50 16.13
CA VAL A 157 8.69 -5.20 16.35
C VAL A 157 9.54 -4.25 17.17
N LEU A 158 10.14 -4.73 18.26
CA LEU A 158 11.03 -3.90 19.10
C LEU A 158 12.25 -3.42 18.33
N LEU A 159 12.89 -4.27 17.53
CA LEU A 159 14.02 -3.89 16.67
C LEU A 159 13.59 -2.86 15.62
N ALA A 160 12.41 -3.01 15.01
CA ALA A 160 11.88 -2.03 14.07
C ALA A 160 11.63 -0.67 14.75
N LEU A 161 11.04 -0.65 15.95
CA LEU A 161 10.83 0.58 16.73
C LEU A 161 12.13 1.28 17.11
N VAL A 162 13.14 0.51 17.54
CA VAL A 162 14.48 1.07 17.84
C VAL A 162 15.11 1.68 16.58
N SER A 163 15.04 0.98 15.44
CA SER A 163 15.53 1.49 14.16
C SER A 163 14.83 2.79 13.75
N LEU A 164 13.51 2.85 13.88
CA LEU A 164 12.72 4.05 13.60
C LEU A 164 13.11 5.22 14.52
N PHE A 165 13.31 4.94 15.80
CA PHE A 165 13.74 5.95 16.76
C PHE A 165 15.12 6.51 16.41
N MET A 166 16.08 5.65 16.06
CA MET A 166 17.42 6.08 15.63
C MET A 166 17.35 6.94 14.36
N LEU A 167 16.56 6.53 13.37
CA LEU A 167 16.36 7.26 12.13
C LEU A 167 15.69 8.62 12.37
N SER A 168 14.65 8.66 13.21
CA SER A 168 13.95 9.89 13.60
C SER A 168 14.88 10.89 14.30
N ARG A 169 15.81 10.41 15.12
CA ARG A 169 16.82 11.27 15.77
C ARG A 169 17.78 11.92 14.78
N SER A 170 18.15 11.20 13.73
CA SER A 170 19.01 11.75 12.67
C SER A 170 18.30 12.86 11.89
N SER A 171 17.00 12.73 11.65
CA SER A 171 16.20 13.68 10.88
C SER A 171 16.01 15.05 11.56
N ARG A 172 16.13 15.12 12.88
CA ARG A 172 16.00 16.39 13.64
C ARG A 172 17.07 17.42 13.32
N ARG A 173 18.17 17.03 12.68
CA ARG A 173 19.26 17.93 12.29
C ARG A 173 18.98 18.80 11.08
N GLU A 174 17.84 18.60 10.41
CA GLU A 174 17.52 19.31 9.15
C GLU A 174 16.81 20.65 9.34
N GLY A 175 16.63 21.13 10.57
CA GLY A 175 16.11 22.48 10.86
C GLY A 175 14.64 22.69 10.49
N VAL A 176 13.86 21.64 10.26
CA VAL A 176 12.42 21.72 9.95
C VAL A 176 11.61 21.84 11.24
N ASP A 177 10.78 22.86 11.33
CA ASP A 177 9.82 23.00 12.43
C ASP A 177 8.71 21.97 12.33
N PHE A 178 8.77 20.94 13.18
CA PHE A 178 7.80 19.85 13.19
C PHE A 178 6.41 20.28 13.68
N ALA A 179 6.31 21.31 14.50
CA ALA A 179 5.06 21.69 15.15
C ALA A 179 4.13 22.50 14.23
N HIS A 180 4.71 23.30 13.33
CA HIS A 180 3.93 24.25 12.52
C HIS A 180 3.99 23.97 11.01
N ASN A 181 4.55 22.83 10.59
CA ASN A 181 4.69 22.50 9.17
C ASN A 181 3.55 21.63 8.67
N VAL A 182 2.66 22.21 7.88
CA VAL A 182 1.48 21.52 7.27
C VAL A 182 1.89 20.29 6.46
N TRP A 183 3.07 20.26 5.85
CA TRP A 183 3.52 19.12 5.06
C TRP A 183 3.88 17.90 5.91
N ILE A 184 4.28 18.13 7.17
CA ILE A 184 4.45 17.05 8.15
C ILE A 184 3.10 16.43 8.49
N LEU A 185 2.07 17.25 8.68
CA LEU A 185 0.70 16.75 8.86
C LEU A 185 0.23 15.95 7.63
N CYS A 186 0.52 16.42 6.41
CA CYS A 186 0.20 15.66 5.21
C CYS A 186 0.87 14.27 5.19
N ILE A 187 2.16 14.17 5.51
CA ILE A 187 2.85 12.88 5.56
C ILE A 187 2.31 11.98 6.70
N ALA A 188 1.99 12.57 7.85
CA ALA A 188 1.39 11.83 8.95
C ALA A 188 -0.01 11.27 8.56
N LEU A 189 -0.85 12.09 7.92
CA LEU A 189 -2.14 11.63 7.36
C LEU A 189 -1.94 10.55 6.28
N ALA A 190 -0.94 10.69 5.42
CA ALA A 190 -0.59 9.65 4.44
C ALA A 190 -0.17 8.35 5.11
N ALA A 191 0.56 8.42 6.23
CA ALA A 191 0.96 7.23 6.97
C ALA A 191 -0.25 6.54 7.63
N VAL A 192 -1.15 7.30 8.25
CA VAL A 192 -2.38 6.78 8.89
C VAL A 192 -3.32 6.18 7.84
N THR A 193 -3.65 6.92 6.77
CA THR A 193 -4.52 6.42 5.70
C THR A 193 -3.90 5.24 4.96
N GLY A 194 -2.56 5.22 4.82
CA GLY A 194 -1.83 4.08 4.29
C GLY A 194 -1.87 2.86 5.20
N ALA A 195 -1.87 3.03 6.52
CA ALA A 195 -2.07 1.93 7.46
C ALA A 195 -3.50 1.38 7.40
N VAL A 196 -4.51 2.26 7.33
CA VAL A 196 -5.91 1.86 7.10
C VAL A 196 -6.04 1.07 5.80
N SER A 197 -5.39 1.53 4.72
CA SER A 197 -5.35 0.79 3.46
C SER A 197 -4.75 -0.61 3.62
N GLY A 198 -3.65 -0.75 4.34
CA GLY A 198 -3.02 -2.06 4.57
C GLY A 198 -3.91 -3.02 5.36
N LEU A 199 -4.66 -2.53 6.35
CA LEU A 199 -5.66 -3.33 7.07
C LEU A 199 -6.83 -3.72 6.17
N TYR A 200 -7.29 -2.79 5.34
CA TYR A 200 -8.36 -3.05 4.38
C TYR A 200 -7.91 -4.04 3.30
N ASP A 201 -6.67 -3.96 2.84
CA ASP A 201 -6.07 -4.94 1.91
C ASP A 201 -6.11 -6.35 2.50
N LYS A 202 -5.72 -6.51 3.75
CA LYS A 202 -5.80 -7.80 4.44
C LYS A 202 -7.24 -8.34 4.48
N TYR A 203 -8.22 -7.47 4.72
CA TYR A 203 -9.63 -7.83 4.74
C TYR A 203 -10.14 -8.32 3.39
N ILE A 204 -9.82 -7.63 2.29
CA ILE A 204 -10.31 -7.98 0.95
C ILE A 204 -9.54 -9.14 0.33
N MET A 205 -8.21 -9.23 0.55
CA MET A 205 -7.38 -10.32 0.01
C MET A 205 -7.71 -11.69 0.63
N ALA A 206 -8.35 -11.71 1.80
CA ALA A 206 -8.90 -12.94 2.38
C ALA A 206 -10.18 -13.45 1.69
N ARG A 207 -10.78 -12.65 0.80
CA ARG A 207 -12.11 -12.90 0.20
C ARG A 207 -12.13 -12.85 -1.31
N LEU A 208 -11.20 -12.13 -1.92
CA LEU A 208 -11.13 -11.87 -3.35
C LEU A 208 -9.82 -12.34 -3.92
N ASP A 209 -9.82 -12.67 -5.20
CA ASP A 209 -8.61 -12.99 -5.94
C ASP A 209 -7.65 -11.79 -5.96
N PRO A 210 -6.37 -11.98 -5.55
CA PRO A 210 -5.38 -10.91 -5.52
C PRO A 210 -5.13 -10.25 -6.88
N VAL A 211 -5.16 -11.01 -7.98
CA VAL A 211 -4.92 -10.48 -9.33
C VAL A 211 -6.10 -9.63 -9.79
N PHE A 212 -7.33 -10.09 -9.53
CA PHE A 212 -8.54 -9.29 -9.74
C PHE A 212 -8.47 -7.96 -8.98
N VAL A 213 -8.20 -8.03 -7.66
CA VAL A 213 -8.11 -6.83 -6.82
C VAL A 213 -7.05 -5.87 -7.34
N GLN A 214 -5.86 -6.36 -7.68
CA GLN A 214 -4.75 -5.51 -8.11
C GLN A 214 -4.99 -4.88 -9.49
N SER A 215 -5.57 -5.63 -10.42
CA SER A 215 -5.85 -5.16 -11.77
C SER A 215 -6.91 -4.05 -11.77
N TRP A 216 -8.05 -4.29 -11.14
CA TRP A 216 -9.13 -3.31 -11.04
C TRP A 216 -8.77 -2.10 -10.18
N TYR A 217 -8.04 -2.30 -9.09
CA TYR A 217 -7.56 -1.23 -8.24
C TYR A 217 -6.71 -0.21 -9.02
N ASN A 218 -5.74 -0.67 -9.84
CA ASN A 218 -4.90 0.23 -10.63
C ASN A 218 -5.73 1.01 -11.66
N LEU A 219 -6.68 0.34 -12.30
CA LEU A 219 -7.56 0.96 -13.30
C LEU A 219 -8.46 2.04 -12.66
N TYR A 220 -9.08 1.75 -11.52
CA TYR A 220 -9.89 2.72 -10.79
C TYR A 220 -9.06 3.91 -10.31
N GLN A 221 -7.86 3.68 -9.81
CA GLN A 221 -6.96 4.77 -9.44
C GLN A 221 -6.63 5.68 -10.61
N PHE A 222 -6.34 5.10 -11.78
CA PHE A 222 -6.07 5.89 -12.97
C PHE A 222 -7.27 6.77 -13.34
N PHE A 223 -8.48 6.22 -13.42
CA PHE A 223 -9.68 7.00 -13.75
C PHE A 223 -9.97 8.08 -12.71
N MET A 224 -9.88 7.77 -11.42
CA MET A 224 -10.07 8.77 -10.36
C MET A 224 -9.03 9.89 -10.45
N MET A 225 -7.76 9.56 -10.74
CA MET A 225 -6.71 10.55 -10.93
C MET A 225 -6.89 11.37 -12.20
N ALA A 226 -7.36 10.77 -13.28
CA ALA A 226 -7.64 11.49 -14.51
C ALA A 226 -8.73 12.56 -14.29
N VAL A 227 -9.83 12.18 -13.63
CA VAL A 227 -10.92 13.10 -13.26
C VAL A 227 -10.40 14.21 -12.34
N LEU A 228 -9.66 13.84 -11.28
CA LEU A 228 -9.13 14.81 -10.33
C LEU A 228 -8.14 15.78 -10.99
N THR A 229 -7.26 15.28 -11.85
CA THR A 229 -6.29 16.12 -12.58
C THR A 229 -6.99 17.05 -13.57
N ALA A 230 -8.00 16.55 -14.29
CA ALA A 230 -8.80 17.35 -15.21
C ALA A 230 -9.61 18.44 -14.47
N ALA A 231 -10.18 18.12 -13.31
CA ALA A 231 -11.01 19.07 -12.56
C ALA A 231 -10.19 20.13 -11.80
N VAL A 232 -9.03 19.76 -11.25
CA VAL A 232 -8.28 20.65 -10.34
C VAL A 232 -7.07 21.30 -11.02
N TRP A 233 -6.28 20.54 -11.78
CA TRP A 233 -5.02 21.05 -12.33
C TRP A 233 -5.19 21.70 -13.70
N TRP A 234 -6.04 21.14 -14.57
CA TRP A 234 -6.22 21.65 -15.92
C TRP A 234 -6.75 23.10 -15.96
N PRO A 235 -7.77 23.50 -15.13
CA PRO A 235 -8.29 24.86 -15.13
C PRO A 235 -7.31 25.92 -14.58
N GLN A 236 -6.24 25.48 -13.88
CA GLN A 236 -5.25 26.38 -13.26
C GLN A 236 -4.03 26.65 -14.17
N ARG A 237 -4.03 26.13 -15.39
CA ARG A 237 -3.03 26.36 -16.43
C ARG A 237 -3.46 27.48 -17.35
#